data_5a5ba7853ed06ac9173e9a561d581c88
#
_entry.id   5a5ba7853ed06ac9173e9a561d581c88
#
_cell.length_a   1.000
_cell.length_b   1.000
_cell.length_c   1.000
_cell.angle_alpha   90.00
_cell.angle_beta   90.00
_cell.angle_gamma   90.00
#
_symmetry.space_group_name_H-M   'P 1'
#
loop_
_entity.id
_entity.type
_entity.pdbx_description
1 polymer ?
#
loop_
_entity_poly.entity_id
_entity_poly.type
_entity_poly.pdbx_seq_one_letter_code
_entity_poly.pdbx_strand_id
1 'polypeptide(L)'
;MSDNGGPVTIAYFYRTAWGAHDEFVGLFDRNHWPILRDQLAAGRYLDVSASLPRFHGDGRADWDFMVTITYRDWAAIEEHSDAEIARRLFPDQDRYREDERRRFSLLEGHWDVVLEPHELPAR
;
A
#
# COMPACT_ATOMS: atom_id res chain seq x y z
N MET A 1 -23.31 12.65 -1.26
CA MET A 1 -22.23 13.56 -1.49
C MET A 1 -21.09 13.30 -0.50
N SER A 2 -19.93 13.26 -1.03
CA SER A 2 -18.81 12.91 -0.16
C SER A 2 -18.48 14.07 0.77
N ASP A 3 -18.11 13.69 1.96
CA ASP A 3 -17.62 14.62 2.96
C ASP A 3 -16.09 14.63 2.88
N ASN A 4 -15.52 15.78 2.49
CA ASN A 4 -14.07 15.90 2.35
C ASN A 4 -13.33 15.79 3.67
N GLY A 5 -14.02 15.90 4.81
CA GLY A 5 -13.42 15.74 6.11
C GLY A 5 -13.36 14.31 6.60
N GLY A 6 -14.00 13.38 5.91
CA GLY A 6 -14.08 12.00 6.35
C GLY A 6 -12.94 11.13 5.86
N PRO A 7 -12.81 9.92 6.45
CA PRO A 7 -11.77 8.97 6.02
C PRO A 7 -11.93 8.53 4.57
N VAL A 8 -10.81 8.21 3.94
CA VAL A 8 -10.78 7.72 2.56
C VAL A 8 -9.94 6.44 2.53
N THR A 9 -10.48 5.38 1.95
CA THR A 9 -9.77 4.11 1.81
C THR A 9 -9.34 3.91 0.37
N ILE A 10 -8.08 3.57 0.18
CA ILE A 10 -7.53 3.22 -1.13
C ILE A 10 -7.04 1.78 -1.08
N ALA A 11 -7.41 0.99 -2.10
CA ALA A 11 -6.89 -0.36 -2.26
C ALA A 11 -5.78 -0.33 -3.30
N TYR A 12 -4.61 -0.83 -2.92
CA TYR A 12 -3.42 -0.89 -3.76
C TYR A 12 -3.18 -2.32 -4.17
N PHE A 13 -3.13 -2.57 -5.47
CA PHE A 13 -2.98 -3.92 -6.01
C PHE A 13 -1.61 -4.06 -6.66
N TYR A 14 -0.97 -5.19 -6.41
CA TYR A 14 0.35 -5.50 -6.94
C TYR A 14 0.30 -6.84 -7.67
N ARG A 15 0.80 -6.85 -8.91
CA ARG A 15 1.01 -8.09 -9.65
C ARG A 15 2.51 -8.27 -9.83
N THR A 16 3.03 -9.38 -9.32
CA THR A 16 4.46 -9.67 -9.42
C THR A 16 4.74 -10.56 -10.61
N ALA A 17 5.99 -10.52 -11.08
CA ALA A 17 6.46 -11.48 -12.06
C ALA A 17 6.36 -12.89 -11.50
N TRP A 18 6.17 -13.87 -12.40
CA TRP A 18 6.03 -15.26 -11.99
C TRP A 18 7.25 -15.69 -11.18
N GLY A 19 7.00 -16.25 -10.01
CA GLY A 19 8.06 -16.69 -9.10
C GLY A 19 8.66 -15.62 -8.21
N ALA A 20 8.25 -14.34 -8.35
CA ALA A 20 8.85 -13.25 -7.60
C ALA A 20 8.03 -12.84 -6.36
N HIS A 21 6.92 -13.52 -6.09
CA HIS A 21 5.99 -13.11 -5.03
C HIS A 21 6.65 -13.04 -3.66
N ASP A 22 7.36 -14.10 -3.26
CA ASP A 22 7.93 -14.14 -1.91
C ASP A 22 9.01 -13.08 -1.72
N GLU A 23 9.82 -12.84 -2.73
CA GLU A 23 10.82 -11.78 -2.66
C GLU A 23 10.16 -10.41 -2.56
N PHE A 24 9.10 -10.18 -3.35
CA PHE A 24 8.37 -8.92 -3.30
C PHE A 24 7.79 -8.66 -1.91
N VAL A 25 7.11 -9.64 -1.33
CA VAL A 25 6.49 -9.49 -0.01
C VAL A 25 7.57 -9.25 1.05
N GLY A 26 8.69 -9.95 0.97
CA GLY A 26 9.79 -9.73 1.90
C GLY A 26 10.35 -8.32 1.82
N LEU A 27 10.51 -7.79 0.62
CA LEU A 27 10.96 -6.41 0.42
C LEU A 27 9.92 -5.40 0.89
N PHE A 28 8.65 -5.68 0.65
CA PHE A 28 7.56 -4.83 1.16
C PHE A 28 7.63 -4.77 2.69
N ASP A 29 7.71 -5.92 3.34
CA ASP A 29 7.73 -5.99 4.80
C ASP A 29 8.92 -5.26 5.40
N ARG A 30 10.08 -5.36 4.76
CA ARG A 30 11.31 -4.77 5.27
C ARG A 30 11.44 -3.29 4.95
N ASN A 31 11.03 -2.87 3.74
CA ASN A 31 11.31 -1.53 3.24
C ASN A 31 10.11 -0.59 3.29
N HIS A 32 8.92 -1.10 3.10
CA HIS A 32 7.74 -0.25 2.95
C HIS A 32 6.85 -0.27 4.20
N TRP A 33 6.63 -1.44 4.76
CA TRP A 33 5.78 -1.55 5.95
C TRP A 33 6.24 -0.65 7.11
N PRO A 34 7.53 -0.51 7.40
CA PRO A 34 7.94 0.39 8.49
C PRO A 34 7.50 1.84 8.26
N ILE A 35 7.51 2.30 7.01
CA ILE A 35 7.02 3.65 6.67
C ILE A 35 5.52 3.75 6.91
N LEU A 36 4.76 2.76 6.45
CA LEU A 36 3.30 2.75 6.66
C LEU A 36 2.96 2.71 8.14
N ARG A 37 3.70 1.92 8.91
CA ARG A 37 3.50 1.82 10.36
C ARG A 37 3.77 3.16 11.06
N ASP A 38 4.77 3.89 10.61
CA ASP A 38 5.07 5.22 11.14
C ASP A 38 3.93 6.20 10.86
N GLN A 39 3.33 6.11 9.67
CA GLN A 39 2.18 6.93 9.30
C GLN A 39 0.94 6.59 10.13
N LEU A 40 0.76 5.31 10.48
CA LEU A 40 -0.30 4.91 11.40
C LEU A 40 -0.09 5.55 12.77
N ALA A 41 1.13 5.49 13.28
CA ALA A 41 1.45 6.06 14.58
C ALA A 41 1.25 7.58 14.60
N ALA A 42 1.51 8.24 13.47
CA ALA A 42 1.36 9.69 13.34
C ALA A 42 -0.09 10.13 13.12
N GLY A 43 -1.01 9.19 12.90
CA GLY A 43 -2.42 9.50 12.67
C GLY A 43 -2.77 9.92 11.26
N ARG A 44 -1.83 9.90 10.33
CA ARG A 44 -2.14 10.17 8.93
C ARG A 44 -2.98 9.05 8.33
N TYR A 45 -2.68 7.80 8.71
CA TYR A 45 -3.48 6.63 8.36
C TYR A 45 -4.26 6.17 9.57
N LEU A 46 -5.47 5.72 9.37
CA LEU A 46 -6.32 5.13 10.41
C LEU A 46 -6.24 3.62 10.42
N ASP A 47 -5.93 3.02 9.28
CA ASP A 47 -5.82 1.56 9.16
C ASP A 47 -4.96 1.21 7.97
N VAL A 48 -4.20 0.13 8.09
CA VAL A 48 -3.45 -0.49 7.01
C VAL A 48 -3.65 -1.99 7.12
N SER A 49 -4.11 -2.61 6.03
CA SER A 49 -4.32 -4.06 5.97
C SER A 49 -3.67 -4.61 4.71
N ALA A 50 -3.26 -5.85 4.75
CA ALA A 50 -2.72 -6.53 3.59
C ALA A 50 -3.41 -7.88 3.41
N SER A 51 -3.58 -8.29 2.16
CA SER A 51 -4.26 -9.54 1.83
C SER A 51 -3.55 -10.23 0.68
N LEU A 52 -3.59 -11.55 0.71
CA LEU A 52 -3.11 -12.40 -0.37
C LEU A 52 -4.31 -13.10 -0.99
N PRO A 53 -4.32 -13.32 -2.31
CA PRO A 53 -5.41 -14.10 -2.90
C PRO A 53 -5.24 -15.56 -2.50
N ARG A 54 -6.35 -16.21 -2.18
CA ARG A 54 -6.30 -17.65 -1.89
C ARG A 54 -6.16 -18.46 -3.18
N PHE A 55 -6.81 -18.00 -4.25
CA PHE A 55 -6.76 -18.62 -5.57
C PHE A 55 -6.54 -17.54 -6.61
N HIS A 56 -5.87 -17.89 -7.71
CA HIS A 56 -5.74 -16.96 -8.83
C HIS A 56 -7.04 -16.97 -9.66
N GLY A 57 -7.28 -15.89 -10.38
CA GLY A 57 -8.42 -15.78 -11.28
C GLY A 57 -8.05 -16.26 -12.69
N ASP A 58 -8.61 -15.58 -13.68
CA ASP A 58 -8.45 -15.98 -15.09
C ASP A 58 -7.34 -15.22 -15.82
N GLY A 59 -6.53 -14.46 -15.09
CA GLY A 59 -5.40 -13.73 -15.64
C GLY A 59 -5.69 -12.31 -16.08
N ARG A 60 -6.97 -11.90 -16.15
CA ARG A 60 -7.29 -10.56 -16.63
C ARG A 60 -7.03 -9.48 -15.60
N ALA A 61 -7.32 -9.78 -14.34
CA ALA A 61 -7.15 -8.81 -13.27
C ALA A 61 -6.56 -9.46 -12.01
N ASP A 62 -5.74 -10.48 -12.21
CA ASP A 62 -5.10 -11.17 -11.10
C ASP A 62 -4.10 -10.25 -10.41
N TRP A 63 -4.06 -10.37 -9.08
CA TRP A 63 -3.07 -9.66 -8.28
C TRP A 63 -2.50 -10.65 -7.26
N ASP A 64 -1.31 -10.35 -6.76
CA ASP A 64 -0.58 -11.25 -5.87
C ASP A 64 -0.51 -10.71 -4.46
N PHE A 65 -0.74 -9.42 -4.29
CA PHE A 65 -0.67 -8.76 -2.99
C PHE A 65 -1.57 -7.53 -3.06
N MET A 66 -2.36 -7.32 -2.01
CA MET A 66 -3.22 -6.15 -1.93
C MET A 66 -3.03 -5.48 -0.58
N VAL A 67 -2.90 -4.16 -0.61
CA VAL A 67 -2.82 -3.36 0.61
C VAL A 67 -3.98 -2.37 0.60
N THR A 68 -4.70 -2.28 1.71
CA THR A 68 -5.70 -1.22 1.85
C THR A 68 -5.20 -0.25 2.91
N ILE A 69 -5.27 1.04 2.59
CA ILE A 69 -4.90 2.10 3.51
C ILE A 69 -6.11 3.01 3.68
N THR A 70 -6.53 3.21 4.93
CA THR A 70 -7.54 4.19 5.23
C THR A 70 -6.84 5.45 5.73
N TYR A 71 -6.91 6.51 4.95
CA TYR A 71 -6.34 7.79 5.27
C TYR A 71 -7.30 8.55 6.17
N ARG A 72 -6.75 9.40 7.04
CA ARG A 72 -7.55 10.25 7.94
C ARG A 72 -8.56 11.09 7.16
N ASP A 73 -8.14 11.66 6.03
CA ASP A 73 -8.98 12.49 5.17
C ASP A 73 -8.29 12.67 3.81
N TRP A 74 -8.94 13.42 2.90
CA TRP A 74 -8.35 13.69 1.60
C TRP A 74 -7.02 14.45 1.69
N ALA A 75 -6.92 15.38 2.63
CA ALA A 75 -5.67 16.15 2.80
C ALA A 75 -4.50 15.23 3.15
N ALA A 76 -4.75 14.19 3.93
CA ALA A 76 -3.71 13.24 4.32
C ALA A 76 -3.14 12.48 3.10
N ILE A 77 -3.95 12.25 2.06
CA ILE A 77 -3.48 11.59 0.86
C ILE A 77 -2.40 12.43 0.16
N GLU A 78 -2.53 13.74 0.21
CA GLU A 78 -1.61 14.65 -0.47
C GLU A 78 -0.37 14.99 0.35
N GLU A 79 -0.27 14.55 1.60
CA GLU A 79 0.94 14.73 2.38
C GLU A 79 2.04 13.84 1.82
N HIS A 80 3.23 14.42 1.66
CA HIS A 80 4.36 13.72 1.05
C HIS A 80 5.49 13.59 2.06
N SER A 81 5.30 12.77 3.08
CA SER A 81 6.25 12.58 4.16
C SER A 81 7.04 11.26 4.08
N ASP A 82 6.73 10.41 3.11
CA ASP A 82 7.34 9.08 3.03
C ASP A 82 8.86 9.16 2.89
N ALA A 83 9.37 10.08 2.08
CA ALA A 83 10.82 10.21 1.88
C ALA A 83 11.54 10.63 3.16
N GLU A 84 10.93 11.52 3.93
CA GLU A 84 11.50 11.96 5.20
C GLU A 84 11.50 10.83 6.22
N ILE A 85 10.40 10.10 6.29
CA ILE A 85 10.29 8.95 7.18
C ILE A 85 11.33 7.90 6.80
N ALA A 86 11.50 7.64 5.50
CA ALA A 86 12.50 6.68 5.02
C ALA A 86 13.90 7.09 5.44
N ARG A 87 14.23 8.37 5.34
CA ARG A 87 15.55 8.86 5.77
C ARG A 87 15.79 8.64 7.26
N ARG A 88 14.74 8.78 8.05
CA ARG A 88 14.86 8.60 9.50
C ARG A 88 14.95 7.12 9.89
N LEU A 89 14.17 6.26 9.22
CA LEU A 89 14.08 4.84 9.58
C LEU A 89 15.19 3.99 8.97
N PHE A 90 15.79 4.42 7.86
CA PHE A 90 16.78 3.63 7.13
C PHE A 90 18.10 4.43 7.02
N PRO A 91 19.00 4.25 8.00
CA PRO A 91 20.29 4.99 7.95
C PRO A 91 21.11 4.69 6.71
N ASP A 92 21.10 3.46 6.22
CA ASP A 92 21.78 3.10 4.97
C ASP A 92 20.85 3.39 3.80
N GLN A 93 20.87 4.63 3.34
CA GLN A 93 19.98 5.08 2.28
C GLN A 93 20.31 4.43 0.92
N ASP A 94 21.56 4.11 0.69
CA ASP A 94 21.94 3.45 -0.56
C ASP A 94 21.31 2.06 -0.64
N ARG A 95 21.36 1.32 0.46
CA ARG A 95 20.72 0.01 0.52
C ARG A 95 19.21 0.13 0.43
N TYR A 96 18.62 1.11 1.11
CA TYR A 96 17.18 1.33 1.04
C TYR A 96 16.72 1.57 -0.40
N ARG A 97 17.43 2.44 -1.12
CA ARG A 97 17.08 2.74 -2.52
C ARG A 97 17.29 1.55 -3.44
N GLU A 98 18.36 0.77 -3.20
CA GLU A 98 18.61 -0.45 -3.97
C GLU A 98 17.47 -1.45 -3.78
N ASP A 99 17.06 -1.69 -2.54
CA ASP A 99 15.97 -2.59 -2.23
C ASP A 99 14.65 -2.09 -2.82
N GLU A 100 14.40 -0.77 -2.85
CA GLU A 100 13.19 -0.22 -3.47
C GLU A 100 13.21 -0.41 -4.98
N ARG A 101 14.35 -0.20 -5.63
CA ARG A 101 14.48 -0.47 -7.06
C ARG A 101 14.19 -1.95 -7.35
N ARG A 102 14.74 -2.83 -6.53
CA ARG A 102 14.49 -4.26 -6.68
C ARG A 102 13.02 -4.58 -6.52
N ARG A 103 12.38 -4.04 -5.49
CA ARG A 103 10.97 -4.28 -5.21
C ARG A 103 10.10 -3.90 -6.40
N PHE A 104 10.31 -2.69 -6.95
CA PHE A 104 9.53 -2.25 -8.10
C PHE A 104 9.85 -3.04 -9.36
N SER A 105 11.10 -3.51 -9.53
CA SER A 105 11.46 -4.30 -10.70
C SER A 105 10.76 -5.64 -10.77
N LEU A 106 10.23 -6.13 -9.64
CA LEU A 106 9.53 -7.41 -9.59
C LEU A 106 8.07 -7.29 -10.01
N LEU A 107 7.57 -6.08 -10.24
CA LEU A 107 6.16 -5.87 -10.56
C LEU A 107 5.90 -5.95 -12.05
N GLU A 108 4.84 -6.66 -12.42
CA GLU A 108 4.27 -6.64 -13.77
C GLU A 108 3.11 -5.67 -13.85
N GLY A 109 2.49 -5.35 -12.73
CA GLY A 109 1.40 -4.40 -12.67
C GLY A 109 1.20 -3.87 -11.26
N HIS A 110 0.74 -2.64 -11.19
CA HIS A 110 0.46 -1.99 -9.92
C HIS A 110 -0.60 -0.92 -10.19
N TRP A 111 -1.72 -1.04 -9.49
CA TRP A 111 -2.81 -0.08 -9.65
C TRP A 111 -3.48 0.14 -8.30
N ASP A 112 -4.17 1.26 -8.19
CA ASP A 112 -4.88 1.61 -6.97
C ASP A 112 -6.30 2.04 -7.29
N VAL A 113 -7.20 1.77 -6.35
CA VAL A 113 -8.62 2.09 -6.48
C VAL A 113 -9.06 2.82 -5.24
N VAL A 114 -9.56 4.03 -5.42
CA VAL A 114 -10.15 4.79 -4.31
C VAL A 114 -11.56 4.25 -4.10
N LEU A 115 -11.85 3.83 -2.86
CA LEU A 115 -13.12 3.22 -2.54
C LEU A 115 -14.09 4.26 -1.99
N GLU A 116 -15.32 4.23 -2.46
CA GLU A 116 -16.39 5.06 -1.91
C GLU A 116 -17.36 4.13 -1.17
N PRO A 117 -17.56 4.34 0.14
CA PRO A 117 -18.46 3.48 0.88
C PRO A 117 -19.89 3.57 0.34
N HIS A 118 -20.56 2.44 0.32
CA HIS A 118 -21.96 2.36 -0.01
C HIS A 118 -22.69 1.79 1.20
N GLU A 119 -23.60 2.57 1.75
CA GLU A 119 -24.36 2.14 2.91
C GLU A 119 -25.48 1.20 2.47
N LEU A 120 -25.45 -0.02 2.99
CA LEU A 120 -26.47 -1.00 2.65
C LEU A 120 -27.73 -0.72 3.47
N PRO A 121 -28.91 -0.90 2.88
CA PRO A 121 -30.15 -0.65 3.63
C PRO A 121 -30.28 -1.60 4.81
N ALA A 122 -30.91 -1.13 5.85
CA ALA A 122 -31.25 -1.97 6.98
C ALA A 122 -32.21 -3.07 6.55
N ARG A 123 -32.17 -4.20 7.22
CA ARG A 123 -33.06 -5.33 6.89
C ARG A 123 -34.51 -5.02 7.15
#